data_34acaa1db79f1a7b690183500effe9d5
#
_entry.id   34acaa1db79f1a7b690183500effe9d5
#
_cell.length_a   1.000
_cell.length_b   1.000
_cell.length_c   1.000
_cell.angle_alpha   90.00
_cell.angle_beta   90.00
_cell.angle_gamma   90.00
#
_symmetry.space_group_name_H-M   'P 1'
#
loop_
_entity.id
_entity.type
_entity.pdbx_description
1 polymer ?
#
loop_
_entity_poly.entity_id
_entity_poly.type
_entity_poly.pdbx_seq_one_letter_code
_entity_poly.pdbx_strand_id
1 'polypeptide(L)'
;MKHRPSVSPRRRRLKGLRRSATAAIICTVLVPPSAATCHAQQALADLTLHRTVTYADLQTYIELPFDVSEGTTRVTIESSYTERDKHTTIDLGLFDGERFRGWSGGNKSSFTVSETDATPSYLPGPIRPGRWKLILGVPNIKEGVRSEFTAKVYFAHATDPTAVSNFSQAPLRAAPAWYRGDLHMHDAHSDGSCLSQSGRQVPCPLYRTVESAARRGLDFIAISDHNTISQFDAMRELQPYFDNLLLIPAREITTFQGHANVYGTTEFIDFRLTSTYVPDINQLLRRVQDLHGVFSINHPGLPSGEICMGCGWTVPNTDFSRVTAIEVVNGDLVEGPGSGISFWEEQLNKGFRITGLGGSDNHDADLPANARSAVGRPTTVIYARALSERAILDAIRAGHVFIDVEGTKDRIIEFEAKTALSSASMGGSIDAPAGQQVHFAVKMIALQGAYPEIIQDGEATSLIDKSAFGKPDETRGFDYVSDGKRHWFRVNARSAGGSLLILGNSIYLNF
;
A
#
# COMPACT_ATOMS: atom_id res chain seq x y z
N MET A 1 -14.71 1.05 -57.48
CA MET A 1 -14.13 1.15 -58.84
C MET A 1 -12.73 1.72 -58.74
N LYS A 2 -11.74 0.98 -59.35
CA LYS A 2 -10.40 1.41 -59.81
C LYS A 2 -9.39 1.96 -58.78
N HIS A 3 -8.19 1.54 -58.63
CA HIS A 3 -7.24 0.56 -59.16
C HIS A 3 -5.93 0.80 -58.39
N ARG A 4 -5.27 -0.26 -57.98
CA ARG A 4 -3.84 -0.25 -57.57
C ARG A 4 -2.92 0.02 -58.76
N PRO A 5 -1.64 0.41 -58.56
CA PRO A 5 -0.63 -0.60 -58.77
C PRO A 5 0.51 -0.65 -57.74
N SER A 6 1.07 -1.85 -57.67
CA SER A 6 2.26 -2.32 -56.97
C SER A 6 3.55 -1.91 -57.67
N VAL A 7 4.66 -1.69 -56.91
CA VAL A 7 6.03 -1.76 -57.47
C VAL A 7 6.95 -2.45 -56.43
N SER A 8 7.63 -3.48 -56.91
CA SER A 8 8.62 -4.31 -56.20
C SER A 8 10.05 -3.75 -56.38
N PRO A 9 11.00 -3.99 -55.45
CA PRO A 9 12.37 -3.50 -55.57
C PRO A 9 13.34 -4.53 -56.12
N ARG A 10 14.27 -4.06 -56.93
CA ARG A 10 15.38 -4.80 -57.54
C ARG A 10 16.56 -4.92 -56.58
N ARG A 11 17.10 -6.15 -56.49
CA ARG A 11 18.41 -6.52 -55.90
C ARG A 11 19.55 -5.97 -56.78
N ARG A 12 20.60 -5.46 -56.18
CA ARG A 12 21.95 -5.40 -56.73
C ARG A 12 22.95 -6.09 -55.79
N ARG A 13 23.63 -7.11 -56.38
CA ARG A 13 24.84 -7.75 -55.83
C ARG A 13 26.05 -6.92 -56.18
N LEU A 14 26.99 -6.80 -55.27
CA LEU A 14 28.40 -6.52 -55.57
C LEU A 14 29.31 -7.46 -54.80
N LYS A 15 30.26 -8.05 -55.56
CA LYS A 15 31.27 -9.02 -55.12
C LYS A 15 32.55 -8.32 -54.66
N GLY A 16 33.17 -8.89 -53.62
CA GLY A 16 34.60 -9.21 -53.60
C GLY A 16 35.54 -8.20 -52.94
N LEU A 17 36.20 -8.57 -51.84
CA LEU A 17 37.63 -8.94 -51.86
C LEU A 17 38.08 -9.35 -50.42
N ARG A 18 38.78 -10.50 -50.35
CA ARG A 18 39.40 -11.03 -49.14
C ARG A 18 40.68 -10.26 -48.77
N ARG A 19 40.89 -9.97 -47.49
CA ARG A 19 42.21 -9.95 -46.85
C ARG A 19 42.13 -10.50 -45.45
N SER A 20 42.89 -11.56 -45.20
CA SER A 20 43.08 -12.22 -43.93
C SER A 20 43.95 -11.37 -43.02
N ALA A 21 43.53 -11.14 -41.78
CA ALA A 21 44.38 -10.75 -40.67
C ALA A 21 43.97 -11.55 -39.44
N THR A 22 44.83 -12.41 -38.98
CA THR A 22 44.67 -13.24 -37.78
C THR A 22 44.87 -12.36 -36.56
N ALA A 23 43.81 -12.11 -35.81
CA ALA A 23 43.88 -11.51 -34.47
C ALA A 23 43.34 -12.53 -33.46
N ALA A 24 44.19 -12.91 -32.52
CA ALA A 24 43.80 -13.80 -31.41
C ALA A 24 42.83 -13.04 -30.49
N ILE A 25 41.57 -13.51 -30.43
CA ILE A 25 40.57 -13.02 -29.49
C ILE A 25 40.62 -13.89 -28.24
N ILE A 26 41.09 -13.33 -27.15
CA ILE A 26 40.91 -13.89 -25.80
C ILE A 26 39.42 -13.72 -25.46
N CYS A 27 38.64 -14.82 -25.54
CA CYS A 27 37.28 -14.86 -25.05
C CYS A 27 37.30 -14.89 -23.52
N THR A 28 37.08 -13.73 -22.90
CA THR A 28 36.63 -13.66 -21.51
C THR A 28 35.15 -14.01 -21.50
N VAL A 29 34.82 -15.20 -21.03
CA VAL A 29 33.43 -15.64 -20.80
C VAL A 29 32.91 -14.85 -19.60
N LEU A 30 32.18 -13.78 -19.86
CA LEU A 30 31.30 -13.14 -18.88
C LEU A 30 30.11 -14.08 -18.66
N VAL A 31 30.13 -14.80 -17.54
CA VAL A 31 28.95 -15.53 -17.05
C VAL A 31 27.94 -14.45 -16.56
N PRO A 32 26.76 -14.34 -17.16
CA PRO A 32 25.75 -13.43 -16.63
C PRO A 32 25.33 -13.93 -15.24
N PRO A 33 25.08 -13.04 -14.25
CA PRO A 33 24.53 -13.45 -12.98
C PRO A 33 23.17 -14.11 -13.26
N SER A 34 23.02 -15.35 -12.84
CA SER A 34 21.75 -16.07 -12.86
C SER A 34 20.73 -15.22 -12.10
N ALA A 35 19.77 -14.66 -12.80
CA ALA A 35 18.58 -14.10 -12.18
C ALA A 35 17.90 -15.25 -11.40
N ALA A 36 18.12 -15.28 -10.10
CA ALA A 36 17.35 -16.13 -9.21
C ALA A 36 15.90 -15.67 -9.33
N THR A 37 15.11 -16.38 -10.13
CA THR A 37 13.66 -16.25 -10.11
C THR A 37 13.21 -16.69 -8.71
N CYS A 38 12.95 -15.72 -7.86
CA CYS A 38 12.29 -15.95 -6.58
C CYS A 38 10.85 -16.41 -6.91
N HIS A 39 10.68 -17.71 -7.10
CA HIS A 39 9.35 -18.32 -7.08
C HIS A 39 8.87 -18.12 -5.66
N ALA A 40 7.84 -17.31 -5.48
CA ALA A 40 7.10 -17.29 -4.22
C ALA A 40 6.71 -18.75 -3.94
N GLN A 41 7.30 -19.33 -2.91
CA GLN A 41 7.01 -20.70 -2.50
C GLN A 41 5.54 -20.71 -2.11
N GLN A 42 4.71 -21.41 -2.89
CA GLN A 42 3.29 -21.52 -2.62
C GLN A 42 3.16 -22.15 -1.22
N ALA A 43 2.50 -21.46 -0.31
CA ALA A 43 2.33 -21.93 1.06
C ALA A 43 1.75 -23.35 1.02
N LEU A 44 2.30 -24.25 1.83
CA LEU A 44 1.73 -25.59 1.98
C LEU A 44 0.35 -25.45 2.62
N ALA A 45 -0.64 -26.17 2.12
CA ALA A 45 -1.95 -26.21 2.73
C ALA A 45 -1.88 -26.91 4.10
N ASP A 46 -2.56 -26.34 5.10
CA ASP A 46 -2.65 -26.96 6.43
C ASP A 46 -3.44 -28.27 6.39
N LEU A 47 -4.48 -28.30 5.54
CA LEU A 47 -5.29 -29.48 5.30
C LEU A 47 -5.58 -29.64 3.82
N THR A 48 -5.74 -30.89 3.38
CA THR A 48 -6.25 -31.21 2.04
C THR A 48 -7.39 -32.21 2.15
N LEU A 49 -8.55 -31.84 1.62
CA LEU A 49 -9.75 -32.66 1.58
C LEU A 49 -9.90 -33.24 0.19
N HIS A 50 -10.19 -34.54 0.10
CA HIS A 50 -10.41 -35.25 -1.18
C HIS A 50 -11.76 -35.92 -1.17
N ARG A 51 -12.44 -35.90 -2.33
CA ARG A 51 -13.68 -36.62 -2.55
C ARG A 51 -13.82 -37.03 -4.01
N THR A 52 -14.10 -38.29 -4.27
CA THR A 52 -14.59 -38.73 -5.57
C THR A 52 -16.10 -38.48 -5.64
N VAL A 53 -16.54 -37.78 -6.65
CA VAL A 53 -17.94 -37.47 -6.95
C VAL A 53 -18.37 -38.29 -8.17
N THR A 54 -19.51 -38.97 -8.07
CA THR A 54 -20.03 -39.86 -9.11
C THR A 54 -21.51 -39.54 -9.37
N TYR A 55 -22.10 -40.21 -10.33
CA TYR A 55 -23.55 -40.09 -10.66
C TYR A 55 -24.46 -40.41 -9.47
N ALA A 56 -24.01 -41.26 -8.53
CA ALA A 56 -24.76 -41.53 -7.29
C ALA A 56 -24.89 -40.29 -6.38
N ASP A 57 -24.03 -39.31 -6.58
CA ASP A 57 -24.04 -38.03 -5.80
C ASP A 57 -24.88 -36.94 -6.50
N LEU A 58 -25.47 -37.19 -7.68
CA LEU A 58 -26.29 -36.26 -8.43
C LEU A 58 -27.43 -35.73 -7.57
N GLN A 59 -27.60 -34.39 -7.53
CA GLN A 59 -28.62 -33.66 -6.75
C GLN A 59 -28.58 -33.97 -5.24
N THR A 60 -27.38 -34.19 -4.71
CA THR A 60 -27.14 -34.36 -3.28
C THR A 60 -26.18 -33.31 -2.71
N TYR A 61 -26.10 -33.24 -1.39
CA TYR A 61 -25.13 -32.43 -0.66
C TYR A 61 -24.19 -33.35 0.11
N ILE A 62 -22.88 -33.16 -0.11
CA ILE A 62 -21.83 -33.94 0.55
C ILE A 62 -21.16 -33.04 1.57
N GLU A 63 -21.07 -33.49 2.83
CA GLU A 63 -20.36 -32.79 3.88
C GLU A 63 -18.93 -33.34 3.97
N LEU A 64 -17.94 -32.42 3.90
CA LEU A 64 -16.53 -32.68 4.14
C LEU A 64 -16.13 -31.98 5.45
N PRO A 65 -16.11 -32.72 6.58
CA PRO A 65 -15.75 -32.14 7.86
C PRO A 65 -14.23 -31.89 7.95
N PHE A 66 -13.84 -30.80 8.60
CA PHE A 66 -12.45 -30.48 8.96
C PHE A 66 -12.41 -29.70 10.28
N ASP A 67 -11.26 -29.73 10.97
CA ASP A 67 -11.10 -29.05 12.24
C ASP A 67 -10.32 -27.76 12.05
N VAL A 68 -10.83 -26.65 12.61
CA VAL A 68 -10.17 -25.36 12.68
C VAL A 68 -9.45 -25.25 14.01
N SER A 69 -8.15 -24.92 13.96
CA SER A 69 -7.30 -24.80 15.15
C SER A 69 -7.57 -23.54 15.96
N GLU A 70 -7.23 -23.58 17.24
CA GLU A 70 -7.28 -22.41 18.12
C GLU A 70 -6.31 -21.32 17.61
N GLY A 71 -6.72 -20.06 17.77
CA GLY A 71 -5.94 -18.90 17.32
C GLY A 71 -6.02 -18.61 15.82
N THR A 72 -6.77 -19.42 15.04
CA THR A 72 -7.04 -19.13 13.63
C THR A 72 -7.90 -17.87 13.54
N THR A 73 -7.45 -16.90 12.74
CA THR A 73 -8.18 -15.64 12.49
C THR A 73 -8.79 -15.58 11.09
N ARG A 74 -8.30 -16.44 10.18
CA ARG A 74 -8.73 -16.50 8.79
C ARG A 74 -8.66 -17.92 8.24
N VAL A 75 -9.70 -18.34 7.53
CA VAL A 75 -9.77 -19.61 6.82
C VAL A 75 -9.89 -19.32 5.33
N THR A 76 -8.94 -19.82 4.53
CA THR A 76 -8.99 -19.75 3.06
C THR A 76 -9.13 -21.16 2.51
N ILE A 77 -10.03 -21.34 1.55
CA ILE A 77 -10.24 -22.62 0.87
C ILE A 77 -10.04 -22.42 -0.62
N GLU A 78 -9.14 -23.22 -1.19
CA GLU A 78 -8.93 -23.33 -2.65
C GLU A 78 -9.39 -24.70 -3.10
N SER A 79 -10.20 -24.75 -4.14
CA SER A 79 -10.77 -26.00 -4.64
C SER A 79 -10.55 -26.20 -6.12
N SER A 80 -10.49 -27.46 -6.50
CA SER A 80 -10.47 -27.91 -7.90
C SER A 80 -11.18 -29.24 -8.04
N TYR A 81 -11.71 -29.51 -9.22
CA TYR A 81 -12.25 -30.82 -9.56
C TYR A 81 -12.09 -31.12 -11.04
N THR A 82 -12.04 -32.40 -11.40
CA THR A 82 -11.91 -32.87 -12.79
C THR A 82 -13.26 -32.94 -13.50
N GLU A 83 -13.26 -33.21 -14.80
CA GLU A 83 -14.46 -33.47 -15.64
C GLU A 83 -15.41 -32.27 -15.80
N ARG A 84 -14.90 -31.02 -15.64
CA ARG A 84 -15.67 -29.80 -15.92
C ARG A 84 -16.09 -29.71 -17.37
N ASP A 85 -15.25 -30.16 -18.28
CA ASP A 85 -15.50 -30.25 -19.73
C ASP A 85 -16.63 -31.21 -20.07
N LYS A 86 -16.90 -32.22 -19.21
CA LYS A 86 -18.05 -33.11 -19.31
C LYS A 86 -19.31 -32.61 -18.61
N HIS A 87 -19.33 -31.30 -18.30
CA HIS A 87 -20.43 -30.60 -17.60
C HIS A 87 -20.64 -31.04 -16.14
N THR A 88 -19.63 -31.59 -15.47
CA THR A 88 -19.70 -31.78 -14.04
C THR A 88 -19.72 -30.40 -13.36
N THR A 89 -20.64 -30.21 -12.44
CA THR A 89 -20.74 -28.96 -11.65
C THR A 89 -20.76 -29.32 -10.17
N ILE A 90 -19.88 -28.66 -9.41
CA ILE A 90 -19.82 -28.80 -7.95
C ILE A 90 -19.90 -27.38 -7.37
N ASP A 91 -20.91 -27.18 -6.54
CA ASP A 91 -21.12 -25.95 -5.78
C ASP A 91 -20.44 -26.05 -4.42
N LEU A 92 -20.07 -24.89 -3.85
CA LEU A 92 -19.39 -24.82 -2.57
C LEU A 92 -20.21 -24.08 -1.53
N GLY A 93 -20.32 -24.65 -0.34
CA GLY A 93 -20.87 -24.02 0.83
C GLY A 93 -19.98 -24.23 2.05
N LEU A 94 -20.16 -23.42 3.07
CA LEU A 94 -19.40 -23.49 4.31
C LEU A 94 -20.33 -23.37 5.52
N PHE A 95 -20.19 -24.28 6.46
CA PHE A 95 -20.72 -24.18 7.83
C PHE A 95 -19.54 -24.17 8.80
N ASP A 96 -19.59 -23.26 9.78
CA ASP A 96 -18.78 -23.43 11.00
C ASP A 96 -19.52 -24.31 12.03
N GLY A 97 -19.01 -24.41 13.22
CA GLY A 97 -19.61 -25.22 14.28
C GLY A 97 -21.00 -24.73 14.73
N GLU A 98 -21.40 -23.51 14.39
CA GLU A 98 -22.62 -22.87 14.89
C GLU A 98 -23.60 -22.45 13.80
N ARG A 99 -23.08 -22.00 12.65
CA ARG A 99 -23.92 -21.37 11.61
C ARG A 99 -23.44 -21.62 10.18
N PHE A 100 -24.33 -21.32 9.26
CA PHE A 100 -24.01 -21.19 7.84
C PHE A 100 -23.13 -19.94 7.60
N ARG A 101 -22.04 -20.13 6.85
CA ARG A 101 -21.10 -19.07 6.50
C ARG A 101 -21.17 -18.63 5.05
N GLY A 102 -21.84 -19.36 4.17
CA GLY A 102 -22.06 -18.93 2.79
C GLY A 102 -22.14 -20.05 1.78
N TRP A 103 -22.52 -19.65 0.53
CA TRP A 103 -22.67 -20.55 -0.62
C TRP A 103 -22.31 -19.81 -1.90
N SER A 104 -21.39 -20.32 -2.70
CA SER A 104 -20.91 -19.63 -3.90
C SER A 104 -21.35 -20.25 -5.22
N GLY A 105 -22.08 -21.36 -5.20
CA GLY A 105 -22.30 -22.13 -6.42
C GLY A 105 -20.96 -22.59 -7.05
N GLY A 106 -20.97 -22.96 -8.32
CA GLY A 106 -19.79 -23.43 -9.06
C GLY A 106 -18.86 -22.30 -9.56
N ASN A 107 -19.11 -21.04 -9.21
CA ASN A 107 -18.42 -19.90 -9.80
C ASN A 107 -17.10 -19.52 -9.13
N LYS A 108 -16.87 -20.00 -7.93
CA LYS A 108 -15.64 -19.70 -7.17
C LYS A 108 -14.83 -20.95 -6.92
N SER A 109 -13.56 -20.90 -7.23
CA SER A 109 -12.58 -21.94 -6.90
C SER A 109 -11.80 -21.61 -5.63
N SER A 110 -11.90 -20.38 -5.12
CA SER A 110 -11.28 -19.93 -3.88
C SER A 110 -12.18 -18.98 -3.13
N PHE A 111 -12.19 -19.07 -1.80
CA PHE A 111 -12.83 -18.11 -0.93
C PHE A 111 -12.13 -18.04 0.43
N THR A 112 -12.34 -16.92 1.11
CA THR A 112 -11.78 -16.64 2.44
C THR A 112 -12.89 -16.15 3.35
N VAL A 113 -12.83 -16.53 4.63
CA VAL A 113 -13.65 -15.97 5.71
C VAL A 113 -12.76 -15.58 6.88
N SER A 114 -13.01 -14.43 7.46
CA SER A 114 -12.39 -13.93 8.69
C SER A 114 -13.44 -13.31 9.61
N GLU A 115 -13.01 -12.74 10.72
CA GLU A 115 -13.91 -12.03 11.61
C GLU A 115 -14.48 -10.77 10.98
N THR A 116 -13.66 -10.05 10.21
CA THR A 116 -13.92 -8.68 9.74
C THR A 116 -14.28 -8.59 8.27
N ASP A 117 -13.95 -9.62 7.48
CA ASP A 117 -14.15 -9.63 6.03
C ASP A 117 -14.34 -11.05 5.48
N ALA A 118 -15.03 -11.16 4.36
CA ALA A 118 -15.22 -12.43 3.66
C ALA A 118 -15.28 -12.23 2.14
N THR A 119 -14.98 -13.28 1.38
CA THR A 119 -15.23 -13.28 -0.06
C THR A 119 -16.74 -13.15 -0.31
N PRO A 120 -17.18 -12.29 -1.24
CA PRO A 120 -18.61 -12.16 -1.59
C PRO A 120 -19.28 -13.52 -1.79
N SER A 121 -20.46 -13.71 -1.23
CA SER A 121 -21.23 -14.95 -1.04
C SER A 121 -20.96 -15.65 0.30
N TYR A 122 -19.97 -15.21 1.07
CA TYR A 122 -19.68 -15.71 2.42
C TYR A 122 -19.83 -14.60 3.45
N LEU A 123 -20.05 -14.98 4.71
CA LEU A 123 -20.33 -14.08 5.82
C LEU A 123 -19.13 -13.99 6.75
N PRO A 124 -18.64 -12.78 7.06
CA PRO A 124 -17.62 -12.58 8.09
C PRO A 124 -18.18 -12.90 9.48
N GLY A 125 -17.29 -12.94 10.46
CA GLY A 125 -17.60 -13.14 11.87
C GLY A 125 -16.61 -14.08 12.54
N PRO A 126 -16.69 -14.25 13.89
CA PRO A 126 -15.72 -14.96 14.67
C PRO A 126 -15.29 -16.29 14.08
N ILE A 127 -13.99 -16.54 14.04
CA ILE A 127 -13.42 -17.81 13.63
C ILE A 127 -13.20 -18.65 14.88
N ARG A 128 -14.18 -19.49 15.18
CA ARG A 128 -14.14 -20.34 16.36
C ARG A 128 -13.44 -21.66 16.06
N PRO A 129 -12.54 -22.13 16.94
CA PRO A 129 -11.94 -23.44 16.79
C PRO A 129 -13.00 -24.56 16.88
N GLY A 130 -12.73 -25.68 16.24
CA GLY A 130 -13.60 -26.84 16.27
C GLY A 130 -14.01 -27.33 14.89
N ARG A 131 -15.08 -28.12 14.85
CA ARG A 131 -15.51 -28.85 13.66
C ARG A 131 -16.30 -27.96 12.71
N TRP A 132 -15.73 -27.71 11.52
CA TRP A 132 -16.35 -27.04 10.40
C TRP A 132 -16.72 -28.03 9.29
N LYS A 133 -17.52 -27.62 8.32
CA LYS A 133 -17.96 -28.44 7.20
C LYS A 133 -17.88 -27.67 5.90
N LEU A 134 -17.08 -28.16 4.96
CA LEU A 134 -17.20 -27.77 3.56
C LEU A 134 -18.31 -28.60 2.92
N ILE A 135 -19.28 -27.93 2.30
CA ILE A 135 -20.42 -28.57 1.64
C ILE A 135 -20.18 -28.57 0.14
N LEU A 136 -20.33 -29.72 -0.48
CA LEU A 136 -20.35 -29.84 -1.93
C LEU A 136 -21.79 -30.10 -2.36
N GLY A 137 -22.38 -29.20 -3.14
CA GLY A 137 -23.59 -29.49 -3.89
C GLY A 137 -23.24 -30.06 -5.24
N VAL A 138 -23.94 -31.09 -5.69
CA VAL A 138 -23.67 -31.73 -6.99
C VAL A 138 -24.89 -31.56 -7.91
N PRO A 139 -25.10 -30.35 -8.49
CA PRO A 139 -26.27 -30.11 -9.34
C PRO A 139 -26.20 -30.87 -10.65
N ASN A 140 -25.02 -31.20 -11.15
CA ASN A 140 -24.88 -31.97 -12.40
C ASN A 140 -23.62 -32.84 -12.42
N ILE A 141 -23.81 -34.12 -12.77
CA ILE A 141 -22.77 -35.06 -13.15
C ILE A 141 -23.44 -36.15 -14.01
N LYS A 142 -22.82 -36.52 -15.12
CA LYS A 142 -23.37 -37.52 -16.03
C LYS A 142 -23.10 -38.97 -15.54
N GLU A 143 -23.97 -39.89 -15.91
CA GLU A 143 -23.75 -41.31 -15.68
C GLU A 143 -22.41 -41.79 -16.29
N GLY A 144 -21.67 -42.57 -15.54
CA GLY A 144 -20.35 -43.07 -15.94
C GLY A 144 -19.21 -42.08 -15.76
N VAL A 145 -19.49 -40.83 -15.39
CA VAL A 145 -18.46 -39.82 -15.07
C VAL A 145 -18.03 -39.96 -13.60
N ARG A 146 -16.73 -39.81 -13.37
CA ARG A 146 -16.11 -39.83 -12.06
C ARG A 146 -15.22 -38.58 -11.92
N SER A 147 -15.57 -37.68 -11.04
CA SER A 147 -14.86 -36.42 -10.81
C SER A 147 -14.09 -36.48 -9.49
N GLU A 148 -12.80 -36.13 -9.53
CA GLU A 148 -11.96 -36.04 -8.35
C GLU A 148 -11.96 -34.59 -7.85
N PHE A 149 -12.58 -34.34 -6.68
CA PHE A 149 -12.60 -33.07 -5.99
C PHE A 149 -11.46 -32.98 -4.97
N THR A 150 -10.79 -31.84 -4.95
CA THR A 150 -9.75 -31.52 -3.97
C THR A 150 -10.00 -30.12 -3.43
N ALA A 151 -9.98 -29.96 -2.11
CA ALA A 151 -9.94 -28.66 -1.45
C ALA A 151 -8.71 -28.54 -0.56
N LYS A 152 -7.94 -27.49 -0.73
CA LYS A 152 -6.83 -27.09 0.13
C LYS A 152 -7.34 -26.04 1.11
N VAL A 153 -7.11 -26.25 2.39
CA VAL A 153 -7.49 -25.34 3.47
C VAL A 153 -6.24 -24.71 4.07
N TYR A 154 -6.26 -23.41 4.23
CA TYR A 154 -5.18 -22.62 4.82
C TYR A 154 -5.71 -21.87 6.02
N PHE A 155 -4.98 -21.92 7.13
CA PHE A 155 -5.25 -21.18 8.34
C PHE A 155 -4.24 -20.04 8.48
N ALA A 156 -4.71 -18.83 8.73
CA ALA A 156 -3.84 -17.72 9.10
C ALA A 156 -4.07 -17.34 10.57
N HIS A 157 -3.01 -16.89 11.23
CA HIS A 157 -3.01 -16.41 12.60
C HIS A 157 -2.64 -14.94 12.63
N ALA A 158 -3.09 -14.18 13.61
CA ALA A 158 -2.89 -12.72 13.67
C ALA A 158 -1.41 -12.29 13.63
N THR A 159 -0.52 -13.14 14.13
CA THR A 159 0.92 -12.87 14.22
C THR A 159 1.74 -13.47 13.09
N ASP A 160 1.10 -14.09 12.08
CA ASP A 160 1.85 -14.64 10.96
C ASP A 160 2.54 -13.53 10.16
N PRO A 161 3.83 -13.67 9.82
CA PRO A 161 4.58 -12.65 9.06
C PRO A 161 3.98 -12.37 7.67
N THR A 162 3.17 -13.29 7.16
CA THR A 162 2.47 -13.21 5.88
C THR A 162 0.99 -12.85 6.01
N ALA A 163 0.50 -12.68 7.23
CA ALA A 163 -0.91 -12.39 7.54
C ALA A 163 -1.30 -10.92 7.24
N VAL A 164 -0.65 -10.29 6.28
CA VAL A 164 -1.11 -9.01 5.76
C VAL A 164 -2.48 -9.23 5.14
N SER A 165 -3.47 -8.49 5.61
CA SER A 165 -4.83 -8.57 5.08
C SER A 165 -4.85 -8.03 3.67
N ASN A 166 -4.72 -8.91 2.71
CA ASN A 166 -4.63 -8.56 1.31
C ASN A 166 -5.96 -8.88 0.61
N PHE A 167 -6.65 -7.86 0.14
CA PHE A 167 -7.85 -8.03 -0.66
C PHE A 167 -7.52 -8.46 -2.09
N SER A 168 -6.30 -8.21 -2.56
CA SER A 168 -5.76 -8.72 -3.81
C SER A 168 -4.75 -9.83 -3.53
N GLN A 169 -4.96 -11.01 -4.09
CA GLN A 169 -4.07 -12.18 -3.93
C GLN A 169 -2.70 -11.99 -4.60
N ALA A 170 -2.60 -11.10 -5.57
CA ALA A 170 -1.38 -10.80 -6.32
C ALA A 170 -1.17 -9.28 -6.42
N PRO A 171 0.07 -8.82 -6.69
CA PRO A 171 0.30 -7.42 -7.01
C PRO A 171 -0.56 -6.98 -8.21
N LEU A 172 -1.23 -5.84 -8.12
CA LEU A 172 -1.96 -5.26 -9.26
C LEU A 172 -0.98 -4.88 -10.38
N ARG A 173 0.23 -4.43 -10.01
CA ARG A 173 1.37 -4.23 -10.93
C ARG A 173 2.65 -4.75 -10.29
N ALA A 174 3.39 -5.60 -11.00
CA ALA A 174 4.60 -6.26 -10.48
C ALA A 174 5.91 -5.47 -10.75
N ALA A 175 5.84 -4.26 -11.29
CA ALA A 175 7.02 -3.45 -11.62
C ALA A 175 7.38 -2.47 -10.49
N PRO A 176 8.66 -2.23 -10.22
CA PRO A 176 9.09 -1.10 -9.38
C PRO A 176 8.70 0.24 -10.03
N ALA A 177 8.08 1.11 -9.27
CA ALA A 177 7.66 2.45 -9.74
C ALA A 177 7.39 3.40 -8.57
N TRP A 178 7.25 4.69 -8.89
CA TRP A 178 6.63 5.66 -8.02
C TRP A 178 5.10 5.52 -8.14
N TYR A 179 4.47 5.07 -7.07
CA TYR A 179 3.01 4.90 -6.94
C TYR A 179 2.42 6.05 -6.15
N ARG A 180 1.26 6.52 -6.59
CA ARG A 180 0.56 7.69 -6.05
C ARG A 180 -0.67 7.27 -5.29
N GLY A 181 -0.84 7.76 -4.07
CA GLY A 181 -2.01 7.40 -3.28
C GLY A 181 -2.40 8.42 -2.23
N ASP A 182 -3.52 8.13 -1.60
CA ASP A 182 -4.06 8.85 -0.46
C ASP A 182 -4.20 7.90 0.72
N LEU A 183 -3.68 8.30 1.87
CA LEU A 183 -3.57 7.45 3.05
C LEU A 183 -4.52 7.86 4.18
N HIS A 184 -5.39 8.86 3.96
CA HIS A 184 -6.29 9.35 4.99
C HIS A 184 -7.60 9.83 4.35
N MET A 185 -8.67 9.02 4.49
CA MET A 185 -9.99 9.36 3.97
C MET A 185 -11.08 8.55 4.66
N HIS A 186 -12.29 9.10 4.63
CA HIS A 186 -13.48 8.60 5.33
C HIS A 186 -14.65 8.34 4.38
N ASP A 187 -15.54 7.46 4.80
CA ASP A 187 -16.79 7.16 4.08
C ASP A 187 -17.96 6.97 5.06
N ALA A 188 -19.03 6.31 4.63
CA ALA A 188 -20.24 6.11 5.44
C ALA A 188 -20.03 5.20 6.67
N HIS A 189 -18.85 4.55 6.79
CA HIS A 189 -18.55 3.71 7.95
C HIS A 189 -18.09 4.55 9.15
N SER A 190 -17.79 5.85 8.93
CA SER A 190 -17.66 6.86 9.99
C SER A 190 -18.48 8.11 9.64
N ASP A 191 -17.85 9.17 9.19
CA ASP A 191 -18.48 10.48 9.00
C ASP A 191 -18.24 11.08 7.60
N GLY A 192 -17.72 10.29 6.68
CA GLY A 192 -17.59 10.68 5.27
C GLY A 192 -18.94 10.87 4.59
N SER A 193 -19.05 11.86 3.74
CA SER A 193 -20.29 12.30 3.11
C SER A 193 -20.15 12.49 1.59
N CYS A 194 -21.27 12.55 0.89
CA CYS A 194 -21.37 12.92 -0.53
C CYS A 194 -22.81 13.26 -0.91
N LEU A 195 -23.01 13.71 -2.14
CA LEU A 195 -24.34 14.00 -2.64
C LEU A 195 -25.08 12.73 -3.08
N SER A 196 -26.30 12.57 -2.63
CA SER A 196 -27.24 11.56 -3.13
C SER A 196 -27.62 11.86 -4.59
N GLN A 197 -28.28 10.90 -5.24
CA GLN A 197 -28.80 11.08 -6.61
C GLN A 197 -29.74 12.29 -6.77
N SER A 198 -30.39 12.73 -5.68
CA SER A 198 -31.23 13.93 -5.65
C SER A 198 -30.52 15.19 -5.16
N GLY A 199 -29.19 15.15 -4.98
CA GLY A 199 -28.38 16.29 -4.55
C GLY A 199 -28.46 16.61 -3.05
N ARG A 200 -28.86 15.67 -2.20
CA ARG A 200 -28.84 15.83 -0.73
C ARG A 200 -27.56 15.27 -0.15
N GLN A 201 -26.98 15.94 0.85
CA GLN A 201 -25.86 15.42 1.63
C GLN A 201 -26.30 14.15 2.37
N VAL A 202 -25.55 13.06 2.23
CA VAL A 202 -25.79 11.76 2.85
C VAL A 202 -24.46 11.13 3.27
N PRO A 203 -24.45 10.17 4.21
CA PRO A 203 -23.26 9.33 4.43
C PRO A 203 -22.81 8.69 3.11
N CYS A 204 -21.53 8.84 2.76
CA CYS A 204 -21.05 8.46 1.44
C CYS A 204 -20.78 6.96 1.33
N PRO A 205 -21.50 6.22 0.47
CA PRO A 205 -21.16 4.81 0.24
C PRO A 205 -19.70 4.65 -0.18
N LEU A 206 -18.99 3.69 0.38
CA LEU A 206 -17.58 3.40 0.10
C LEU A 206 -17.24 3.39 -1.40
N TYR A 207 -18.13 2.83 -2.24
CA TYR A 207 -17.96 2.84 -3.69
C TYR A 207 -17.68 4.25 -4.26
N ARG A 208 -18.36 5.28 -3.75
CA ARG A 208 -18.23 6.66 -4.24
C ARG A 208 -16.85 7.25 -3.91
N THR A 209 -16.34 6.99 -2.71
CA THR A 209 -15.00 7.42 -2.29
C THR A 209 -13.93 6.71 -3.14
N VAL A 210 -14.04 5.39 -3.33
CA VAL A 210 -13.14 4.60 -4.17
C VAL A 210 -13.21 5.05 -5.64
N GLU A 211 -14.41 5.29 -6.17
CA GLU A 211 -14.62 5.79 -7.53
C GLU A 211 -13.98 7.18 -7.73
N SER A 212 -14.07 8.06 -6.73
CA SER A 212 -13.42 9.37 -6.78
C SER A 212 -11.89 9.24 -6.89
N ALA A 213 -11.28 8.34 -6.10
CA ALA A 213 -9.86 8.05 -6.16
C ALA A 213 -9.43 7.47 -7.53
N ALA A 214 -10.21 6.52 -8.06
CA ALA A 214 -9.96 5.94 -9.38
C ALA A 214 -10.02 6.99 -10.51
N ARG A 215 -11.00 7.89 -10.49
CA ARG A 215 -11.11 9.00 -11.46
C ARG A 215 -9.93 9.96 -11.38
N ARG A 216 -9.34 10.14 -10.21
CA ARG A 216 -8.14 10.94 -10.02
C ARG A 216 -6.88 10.27 -10.53
N GLY A 217 -6.95 8.96 -10.79
CA GLY A 217 -5.83 8.15 -11.28
C GLY A 217 -4.82 7.85 -10.18
N LEU A 218 -5.29 7.69 -8.95
CA LEU A 218 -4.47 7.17 -7.86
C LEU A 218 -4.19 5.69 -8.08
N ASP A 219 -3.04 5.23 -7.61
CA ASP A 219 -2.60 3.84 -7.68
C ASP A 219 -3.03 3.05 -6.45
N PHE A 220 -3.09 3.70 -5.30
CA PHE A 220 -3.54 3.09 -4.04
C PHE A 220 -4.27 4.10 -3.17
N ILE A 221 -5.14 3.59 -2.29
CA ILE A 221 -5.79 4.37 -1.23
C ILE A 221 -5.88 3.55 0.04
N ALA A 222 -5.93 4.24 1.18
CA ALA A 222 -6.26 3.66 2.47
C ALA A 222 -7.56 4.30 2.99
N ILE A 223 -8.58 3.48 3.21
CA ILE A 223 -9.82 3.91 3.86
C ILE A 223 -9.63 3.78 5.36
N SER A 224 -9.70 4.90 6.06
CA SER A 224 -9.28 5.05 7.45
C SER A 224 -10.39 5.51 8.39
N ASP A 225 -11.60 4.99 8.22
CA ASP A 225 -12.75 5.33 9.07
C ASP A 225 -12.45 5.24 10.56
N HIS A 226 -13.06 6.14 11.34
CA HIS A 226 -12.82 6.30 12.77
C HIS A 226 -13.20 5.06 13.58
N ASN A 227 -12.23 4.45 14.26
CA ASN A 227 -12.40 3.40 15.27
C ASN A 227 -13.19 2.16 14.83
N THR A 228 -13.46 2.00 13.52
CA THR A 228 -14.27 0.90 12.98
C THR A 228 -13.47 -0.07 12.13
N ILE A 229 -14.05 -1.23 11.90
CA ILE A 229 -13.56 -2.28 11.00
C ILE A 229 -14.64 -2.68 9.99
N SER A 230 -15.79 -1.99 10.01
CA SER A 230 -16.97 -2.39 9.23
C SER A 230 -16.82 -2.14 7.72
N GLN A 231 -15.88 -1.30 7.28
CA GLN A 231 -15.57 -1.04 5.88
C GLN A 231 -14.88 -2.20 5.16
N PHE A 232 -14.22 -3.11 5.90
CA PHE A 232 -13.31 -4.09 5.28
C PHE A 232 -14.03 -5.13 4.41
N ASP A 233 -15.24 -5.55 4.78
CA ASP A 233 -16.02 -6.48 3.96
C ASP A 233 -16.39 -5.85 2.61
N ALA A 234 -16.84 -4.59 2.64
CA ALA A 234 -17.15 -3.83 1.43
C ALA A 234 -15.91 -3.54 0.57
N MET A 235 -14.75 -3.24 1.19
CA MET A 235 -13.48 -3.07 0.46
C MET A 235 -13.10 -4.36 -0.28
N ARG A 236 -13.25 -5.52 0.35
CA ARG A 236 -12.99 -6.82 -0.28
C ARG A 236 -13.91 -7.07 -1.47
N GLU A 237 -15.17 -6.67 -1.38
CA GLU A 237 -16.11 -6.76 -2.51
C GLU A 237 -15.67 -5.88 -3.68
N LEU A 238 -15.20 -4.65 -3.39
CA LEU A 238 -14.85 -3.67 -4.41
C LEU A 238 -13.49 -3.93 -5.07
N GLN A 239 -12.52 -4.52 -4.39
CA GLN A 239 -11.16 -4.67 -4.92
C GLN A 239 -11.08 -5.34 -6.30
N PRO A 240 -11.82 -6.42 -6.63
CA PRO A 240 -11.78 -7.01 -7.96
C PRO A 240 -12.35 -6.13 -9.07
N TYR A 241 -13.24 -5.18 -8.74
CA TYR A 241 -13.80 -4.24 -9.69
C TYR A 241 -12.82 -3.09 -9.98
N PHE A 242 -12.08 -2.65 -8.98
CA PHE A 242 -11.03 -1.61 -9.09
C PHE A 242 -9.65 -2.27 -9.25
N ASP A 243 -9.42 -2.95 -10.36
CA ASP A 243 -8.23 -3.77 -10.62
C ASP A 243 -6.94 -2.96 -10.91
N ASN A 244 -7.05 -1.64 -11.02
CA ASN A 244 -5.92 -0.71 -11.18
C ASN A 244 -5.67 0.18 -9.95
N LEU A 245 -6.54 0.10 -8.94
CA LEU A 245 -6.46 0.86 -7.70
C LEU A 245 -6.39 -0.10 -6.51
N LEU A 246 -5.27 -0.09 -5.81
CA LEU A 246 -5.08 -0.92 -4.62
C LEU A 246 -5.83 -0.33 -3.42
N LEU A 247 -6.69 -1.12 -2.80
CA LEU A 247 -7.39 -0.78 -1.56
C LEU A 247 -6.61 -1.34 -0.37
N ILE A 248 -6.05 -0.47 0.47
CA ILE A 248 -5.29 -0.85 1.66
C ILE A 248 -6.21 -0.75 2.88
N PRO A 249 -6.41 -1.84 3.65
CA PRO A 249 -7.18 -1.77 4.88
C PRO A 249 -6.49 -0.84 5.89
N ALA A 250 -7.26 0.11 6.39
CA ALA A 250 -6.79 1.06 7.38
C ALA A 250 -7.93 1.44 8.33
N ARG A 251 -7.57 2.07 9.42
CA ARG A 251 -8.51 2.76 10.32
C ARG A 251 -7.81 3.91 11.01
N GLU A 252 -8.54 4.94 11.30
CA GLU A 252 -8.06 5.98 12.19
C GLU A 252 -8.41 5.64 13.63
N ILE A 253 -7.38 5.37 14.42
CA ILE A 253 -7.49 5.27 15.89
C ILE A 253 -7.69 6.68 16.42
N THR A 254 -8.93 6.99 16.74
CA THR A 254 -9.36 8.31 17.21
C THR A 254 -9.49 8.29 18.73
N THR A 255 -8.62 9.02 19.41
CA THR A 255 -8.62 9.16 20.87
C THR A 255 -8.86 10.60 21.27
N PHE A 256 -9.05 10.85 22.56
CA PHE A 256 -9.22 12.23 23.08
C PHE A 256 -7.91 13.03 23.15
N GLN A 257 -6.75 12.43 22.85
CA GLN A 257 -5.43 13.03 23.03
C GLN A 257 -4.56 12.98 21.76
N GLY A 258 -5.05 12.39 20.68
CA GLY A 258 -4.36 12.25 19.41
C GLY A 258 -5.07 11.25 18.51
N HIS A 259 -4.91 11.43 17.20
CA HIS A 259 -5.40 10.50 16.20
C HIS A 259 -4.22 9.83 15.48
N ALA A 260 -4.43 8.60 15.01
CA ALA A 260 -3.40 7.89 14.28
C ALA A 260 -4.01 6.87 13.31
N ASN A 261 -3.51 6.80 12.10
CA ASN A 261 -3.86 5.75 11.17
C ASN A 261 -3.05 4.48 11.43
N VAL A 262 -3.73 3.35 11.36
CA VAL A 262 -3.11 2.02 11.32
C VAL A 262 -3.44 1.39 9.98
N TYR A 263 -2.40 0.98 9.23
CA TYR A 263 -2.51 0.37 7.91
C TYR A 263 -2.10 -1.09 7.94
N GLY A 264 -2.71 -1.91 7.09
CA GLY A 264 -2.25 -3.26 6.76
C GLY A 264 -2.74 -4.35 7.69
N THR A 265 -3.75 -4.10 8.51
CA THR A 265 -4.39 -5.12 9.33
C THR A 265 -5.89 -4.91 9.42
N THR A 266 -6.66 -6.00 9.37
CA THR A 266 -8.10 -5.99 9.60
C THR A 266 -8.46 -6.40 11.04
N GLU A 267 -7.49 -6.85 11.83
CA GLU A 267 -7.71 -7.23 13.23
C GLU A 267 -8.18 -6.04 14.06
N PHE A 268 -9.10 -6.26 14.98
CA PHE A 268 -9.52 -5.21 15.89
C PHE A 268 -8.36 -4.73 16.78
N ILE A 269 -8.20 -3.41 16.88
CA ILE A 269 -7.26 -2.74 17.77
C ILE A 269 -8.09 -1.85 18.70
N ASP A 270 -7.98 -2.09 20.00
CA ASP A 270 -8.71 -1.30 20.98
C ASP A 270 -8.13 0.12 21.05
N PHE A 271 -8.98 1.10 20.82
CA PHE A 271 -8.66 2.52 20.78
C PHE A 271 -8.93 3.27 22.11
N ARG A 272 -9.51 2.61 23.11
CA ARG A 272 -9.93 3.19 24.38
C ARG A 272 -8.72 3.49 25.28
N LEU A 273 -7.88 4.41 24.82
CA LEU A 273 -6.67 4.85 25.51
C LEU A 273 -7.01 5.39 26.93
N THR A 274 -6.11 5.18 27.88
CA THR A 274 -6.24 5.56 29.30
C THR A 274 -7.35 4.81 30.07
N SER A 275 -7.83 3.70 29.52
CA SER A 275 -8.78 2.79 30.16
C SER A 275 -8.10 1.56 30.74
N THR A 276 -8.88 0.70 31.38
CA THR A 276 -8.39 -0.63 31.81
C THR A 276 -8.04 -1.55 30.64
N TYR A 277 -8.52 -1.24 29.42
CA TYR A 277 -8.27 -2.02 28.20
C TYR A 277 -6.96 -1.62 27.53
N VAL A 278 -6.70 -0.33 27.41
CA VAL A 278 -5.47 0.25 26.83
C VAL A 278 -4.92 1.31 27.79
N PRO A 279 -4.13 0.89 28.81
CA PRO A 279 -3.60 1.79 29.82
C PRO A 279 -2.73 2.93 29.27
N ASP A 280 -1.95 2.65 28.22
CA ASP A 280 -1.06 3.62 27.58
C ASP A 280 -0.89 3.35 26.08
N ILE A 281 -0.41 4.38 25.37
CA ILE A 281 -0.19 4.31 23.90
C ILE A 281 0.83 3.24 23.51
N ASN A 282 1.80 2.95 24.35
CA ASN A 282 2.87 2.00 23.98
C ASN A 282 2.36 0.55 23.96
N GLN A 283 1.29 0.25 24.70
CA GLN A 283 0.60 -1.03 24.56
C GLN A 283 -0.09 -1.13 23.20
N LEU A 284 -0.74 -0.07 22.73
CA LEU A 284 -1.35 -0.01 21.41
C LEU A 284 -0.28 -0.12 20.32
N LEU A 285 0.81 0.62 20.43
CA LEU A 285 1.94 0.57 19.49
C LEU A 285 2.54 -0.85 19.39
N ARG A 286 2.71 -1.55 20.52
CA ARG A 286 3.14 -2.96 20.52
C ARG A 286 2.15 -3.84 19.77
N ARG A 287 0.85 -3.67 20.04
CA ARG A 287 -0.19 -4.47 19.35
C ARG A 287 -0.14 -4.25 17.82
N VAL A 288 0.05 -3.02 17.37
CA VAL A 288 0.20 -2.71 15.91
C VAL A 288 1.44 -3.41 15.34
N GLN A 289 2.57 -3.40 16.07
CA GLN A 289 3.79 -4.09 15.64
C GLN A 289 3.60 -5.60 15.57
N ASP A 290 2.95 -6.21 16.58
CA ASP A 290 2.64 -7.65 16.61
C ASP A 290 1.77 -8.07 15.42
N LEU A 291 0.91 -7.16 14.94
CA LEU A 291 0.06 -7.35 13.77
C LEU A 291 0.77 -6.95 12.46
N HIS A 292 2.06 -6.63 12.49
CA HIS A 292 2.83 -6.14 11.34
C HIS A 292 2.23 -4.90 10.66
N GLY A 293 1.39 -4.13 11.36
CA GLY A 293 0.78 -2.91 10.89
C GLY A 293 1.78 -1.75 10.77
N VAL A 294 1.41 -0.70 10.07
CA VAL A 294 2.10 0.59 10.06
C VAL A 294 1.28 1.58 10.85
N PHE A 295 1.91 2.23 11.84
CA PHE A 295 1.30 3.26 12.67
C PHE A 295 1.78 4.64 12.20
N SER A 296 0.84 5.54 11.90
CA SER A 296 1.09 6.93 11.51
C SER A 296 0.31 7.88 12.41
N ILE A 297 1.00 8.76 13.11
CA ILE A 297 0.33 9.86 13.83
C ILE A 297 -0.29 10.81 12.82
N ASN A 298 -1.59 11.13 12.97
CA ASN A 298 -2.32 12.02 12.07
C ASN A 298 -2.26 13.46 12.55
N HIS A 299 -2.19 14.40 11.60
CA HIS A 299 -2.33 15.87 11.77
C HIS A 299 -1.92 16.40 13.16
N PRO A 300 -0.70 16.09 13.69
CA PRO A 300 -0.34 16.35 15.07
C PRO A 300 -0.30 17.84 15.45
N GLY A 301 -0.23 18.72 14.45
CA GLY A 301 -0.23 20.18 14.65
C GLY A 301 -1.64 20.80 14.73
N LEU A 302 -2.71 20.05 14.45
CA LEU A 302 -4.06 20.59 14.53
C LEU A 302 -4.44 20.91 15.98
N PRO A 303 -5.16 22.01 16.23
CA PRO A 303 -5.65 22.30 17.57
C PRO A 303 -6.75 21.31 17.95
N SER A 304 -6.69 20.78 19.18
CA SER A 304 -7.80 20.03 19.78
C SER A 304 -8.80 21.01 20.40
N GLY A 305 -10.09 20.81 20.14
CA GLY A 305 -11.16 21.68 20.63
C GLY A 305 -12.55 21.16 20.24
N GLU A 306 -13.57 22.01 20.30
CA GLU A 306 -14.95 21.63 20.02
C GLU A 306 -15.19 21.23 18.55
N ILE A 307 -14.37 21.73 17.61
CA ILE A 307 -14.51 21.41 16.18
C ILE A 307 -13.82 20.09 15.84
N CYS A 308 -12.67 19.83 16.46
CA CYS A 308 -11.92 18.60 16.27
C CYS A 308 -11.40 18.12 17.63
N MET A 309 -12.12 17.19 18.24
CA MET A 309 -11.80 16.69 19.56
C MET A 309 -10.66 15.66 19.49
N GLY A 310 -9.54 15.99 20.13
CA GLY A 310 -8.37 15.10 20.17
C GLY A 310 -7.47 15.15 18.92
N CYS A 311 -7.64 16.09 18.00
CA CYS A 311 -6.90 16.13 16.73
C CYS A 311 -5.38 16.28 16.93
N GLY A 312 -4.93 17.27 17.72
CA GLY A 312 -3.51 17.45 17.98
C GLY A 312 -2.92 16.34 18.83
N TRP A 313 -1.71 15.90 18.52
CA TRP A 313 -1.06 14.84 19.29
C TRP A 313 -0.55 15.34 20.65
N THR A 314 -1.25 14.96 21.70
CA THR A 314 -0.93 15.31 23.10
C THR A 314 -0.73 14.08 24.00
N VAL A 315 -0.65 12.89 23.39
CA VAL A 315 -0.51 11.62 24.12
C VAL A 315 0.83 11.59 24.85
N PRO A 316 0.84 11.48 26.18
CA PRO A 316 2.07 11.52 26.95
C PRO A 316 2.88 10.23 26.78
N ASN A 317 4.19 10.33 26.97
CA ASN A 317 5.12 9.20 27.01
C ASN A 317 5.10 8.29 25.78
N THR A 318 4.77 8.84 24.60
CA THR A 318 4.81 8.12 23.33
C THR A 318 6.23 7.63 23.03
N ASP A 319 6.42 6.33 22.87
CA ASP A 319 7.67 5.74 22.40
C ASP A 319 7.81 5.92 20.86
N PHE A 320 8.42 7.03 20.44
CA PHE A 320 8.58 7.37 19.04
C PHE A 320 9.47 6.38 18.27
N SER A 321 10.24 5.51 18.95
CA SER A 321 10.97 4.43 18.27
C SER A 321 10.04 3.37 17.65
N ARG A 322 8.77 3.35 18.06
CA ARG A 322 7.71 2.47 17.55
C ARG A 322 6.75 3.15 16.57
N VAL A 323 6.85 4.46 16.41
CA VAL A 323 6.06 5.23 15.44
C VAL A 323 6.72 5.09 14.07
N THR A 324 5.99 4.56 13.10
CA THR A 324 6.52 4.35 11.75
C THR A 324 6.47 5.63 10.92
N ALA A 325 5.38 6.38 11.03
CA ALA A 325 5.14 7.56 10.21
C ALA A 325 4.41 8.67 10.97
N ILE A 326 4.46 9.87 10.42
CA ILE A 326 3.69 11.04 10.87
C ILE A 326 3.07 11.67 9.62
N GLU A 327 1.80 12.02 9.69
CA GLU A 327 1.14 12.85 8.69
C GLU A 327 1.58 14.30 8.86
N VAL A 328 2.53 14.72 8.02
CA VAL A 328 3.14 16.04 8.07
C VAL A 328 2.37 17.06 7.25
N VAL A 329 1.58 16.63 6.28
CA VAL A 329 0.69 17.45 5.47
C VAL A 329 -0.71 16.82 5.48
N ASN A 330 -1.65 17.50 6.12
CA ASN A 330 -3.07 17.17 6.13
C ASN A 330 -3.83 18.18 5.25
N GLY A 331 -4.49 17.69 4.19
CA GLY A 331 -5.07 18.57 3.19
C GLY A 331 -4.02 19.52 2.60
N ASP A 332 -4.20 20.82 2.75
CA ASP A 332 -3.27 21.85 2.28
C ASP A 332 -2.46 22.54 3.41
N LEU A 333 -2.45 21.96 4.60
CA LEU A 333 -1.77 22.52 5.78
C LEU A 333 -0.27 22.24 5.74
N VAL A 334 0.45 23.05 4.98
CA VAL A 334 1.92 22.96 4.82
C VAL A 334 2.69 23.96 5.65
N GLU A 335 2.01 24.95 6.26
CA GLU A 335 2.61 26.01 7.06
C GLU A 335 1.72 26.37 8.26
N GLY A 336 2.31 27.05 9.24
CA GLY A 336 1.60 27.50 10.42
C GLY A 336 1.33 26.40 11.46
N PRO A 337 0.57 26.73 12.51
CA PRO A 337 0.41 25.84 13.66
C PRO A 337 -0.38 24.57 13.37
N GLY A 338 -1.15 24.52 12.28
CA GLY A 338 -1.88 23.30 11.86
C GLY A 338 -1.03 22.32 11.06
N SER A 339 0.18 22.69 10.63
CA SER A 339 1.09 21.81 9.90
C SER A 339 1.74 20.79 10.82
N GLY A 340 1.86 19.55 10.38
CA GLY A 340 2.57 18.48 11.08
C GLY A 340 4.09 18.53 10.90
N ILE A 341 4.61 19.41 10.03
CA ILE A 341 6.02 19.45 9.65
C ILE A 341 6.92 19.72 10.86
N SER A 342 6.62 20.78 11.65
CA SER A 342 7.45 21.11 12.82
C SER A 342 7.45 20.02 13.88
N PHE A 343 6.30 19.35 14.10
CA PHE A 343 6.21 18.22 15.02
C PHE A 343 7.09 17.05 14.56
N TRP A 344 7.07 16.74 13.26
CA TRP A 344 7.90 15.70 12.67
C TRP A 344 9.40 16.02 12.77
N GLU A 345 9.82 17.24 12.40
CA GLU A 345 11.21 17.71 12.48
C GLU A 345 11.75 17.66 13.91
N GLU A 346 10.91 17.98 14.91
CA GLU A 346 11.27 17.83 16.32
C GLU A 346 11.64 16.36 16.66
N GLN A 347 10.90 15.39 16.14
CA GLN A 347 11.21 13.98 16.38
C GLN A 347 12.47 13.54 15.64
N LEU A 348 12.70 14.01 14.40
CA LEU A 348 13.94 13.76 13.67
C LEU A 348 15.14 14.33 14.43
N ASN A 349 15.04 15.55 14.99
CA ASN A 349 16.10 16.17 15.78
C ASN A 349 16.39 15.42 17.09
N LYS A 350 15.40 14.72 17.66
CA LYS A 350 15.59 13.79 18.78
C LYS A 350 16.30 12.47 18.36
N GLY A 351 16.49 12.24 17.06
CA GLY A 351 17.20 11.07 16.51
C GLY A 351 16.29 9.92 16.10
N PHE A 352 14.97 10.13 16.01
CA PHE A 352 14.06 9.12 15.48
C PHE A 352 14.05 9.18 13.95
N ARG A 353 13.95 8.01 13.32
CA ARG A 353 13.82 7.88 11.86
C ARG A 353 12.36 7.58 11.55
N ILE A 354 11.58 8.60 11.27
CA ILE A 354 10.13 8.52 11.08
C ILE A 354 9.77 9.06 9.70
N THR A 355 8.97 8.33 8.95
CA THR A 355 8.55 8.71 7.61
C THR A 355 7.48 9.81 7.66
N GLY A 356 7.68 10.89 6.90
CA GLY A 356 6.64 11.91 6.67
C GLY A 356 5.66 11.44 5.60
N LEU A 357 4.37 11.48 5.89
CA LEU A 357 3.27 11.17 4.97
C LEU A 357 2.36 12.38 4.75
N GLY A 358 1.59 12.35 3.67
CA GLY A 358 0.48 13.25 3.44
C GLY A 358 -0.83 12.47 3.36
N GLY A 359 -1.92 13.08 3.79
CA GLY A 359 -3.27 12.55 3.68
C GLY A 359 -4.27 13.67 3.41
N SER A 360 -5.32 13.37 2.63
CA SER A 360 -6.34 14.37 2.33
C SER A 360 -7.25 14.64 3.52
N ASP A 361 -7.43 13.66 4.37
CA ASP A 361 -8.44 13.68 5.44
C ASP A 361 -9.82 14.00 4.86
N ASN A 362 -10.13 13.30 3.75
CA ASN A 362 -11.32 13.55 2.97
C ASN A 362 -12.57 13.06 3.67
N HIS A 363 -13.52 13.96 3.87
CA HIS A 363 -14.85 13.67 4.42
C HIS A 363 -15.98 13.97 3.41
N ASP A 364 -15.64 14.38 2.18
CA ASP A 364 -16.58 14.63 1.10
C ASP A 364 -16.02 14.17 -0.24
N ALA A 365 -16.48 13.00 -0.70
CA ALA A 365 -16.00 12.38 -1.92
C ALA A 365 -16.31 13.17 -3.21
N ASP A 366 -17.20 14.16 -3.15
CA ASP A 366 -17.61 15.00 -4.27
C ASP A 366 -16.81 16.33 -4.34
N LEU A 367 -15.88 16.58 -3.44
CA LEU A 367 -15.03 17.76 -3.50
C LEU A 367 -14.32 17.89 -4.85
N PRO A 368 -14.30 19.09 -5.47
CA PRO A 368 -13.56 19.31 -6.70
C PRO A 368 -12.04 19.12 -6.49
N ALA A 369 -11.35 18.73 -7.56
CA ALA A 369 -9.94 18.33 -7.51
C ALA A 369 -8.97 19.34 -6.88
N ASN A 370 -9.30 20.61 -6.94
CA ASN A 370 -8.48 21.71 -6.40
C ASN A 370 -8.93 22.17 -5.01
N ALA A 371 -9.97 21.56 -4.42
CA ALA A 371 -10.38 21.89 -3.08
C ALA A 371 -9.39 21.34 -2.05
N ARG A 372 -9.31 22.00 -0.89
CA ARG A 372 -8.64 21.45 0.29
C ARG A 372 -9.28 20.11 0.65
N SER A 373 -8.50 19.16 1.09
CA SER A 373 -8.96 17.82 1.49
C SER A 373 -9.73 17.07 0.41
N ALA A 374 -9.58 17.44 -0.87
CA ALA A 374 -10.10 16.63 -1.95
C ALA A 374 -9.32 15.30 -2.03
N VAL A 375 -9.97 14.20 -2.36
CA VAL A 375 -9.31 12.88 -2.50
C VAL A 375 -8.01 13.01 -3.30
N GLY A 376 -6.88 12.54 -2.75
CA GLY A 376 -5.55 12.66 -3.34
C GLY A 376 -4.92 14.05 -3.30
N ARG A 377 -5.39 14.94 -2.42
CA ARG A 377 -4.78 16.24 -2.19
C ARG A 377 -4.55 16.49 -0.69
N PRO A 378 -3.31 16.28 -0.20
CA PRO A 378 -2.10 15.93 -0.94
C PRO A 378 -2.09 14.48 -1.43
N THR A 379 -1.16 14.17 -2.35
CA THR A 379 -0.83 12.82 -2.74
C THR A 379 0.45 12.37 -2.08
N THR A 380 0.44 11.25 -1.38
CA THR A 380 1.64 10.54 -0.94
C THR A 380 2.17 9.70 -2.10
N VAL A 381 3.43 9.91 -2.48
CA VAL A 381 4.08 9.24 -3.61
C VAL A 381 5.17 8.32 -3.09
N ILE A 382 5.07 7.03 -3.40
CA ILE A 382 5.87 5.97 -2.78
C ILE A 382 6.63 5.18 -3.85
N TYR A 383 7.94 5.06 -3.72
CA TYR A 383 8.71 4.14 -4.55
C TYR A 383 8.65 2.73 -3.99
N ALA A 384 7.89 1.86 -4.64
CA ALA A 384 7.73 0.48 -4.22
C ALA A 384 8.07 -0.50 -5.34
N ARG A 385 8.50 -1.71 -4.96
CA ARG A 385 8.89 -2.78 -5.89
C ARG A 385 7.71 -3.35 -6.70
N ALA A 386 6.49 -3.11 -6.24
CA ALA A 386 5.25 -3.56 -6.87
C ALA A 386 4.08 -2.78 -6.28
N LEU A 387 2.96 -2.70 -6.99
CA LEU A 387 1.69 -2.22 -6.45
C LEU A 387 1.00 -3.37 -5.71
N SER A 388 1.36 -3.54 -4.46
CA SER A 388 0.74 -4.47 -3.52
C SER A 388 0.79 -3.87 -2.12
N GLU A 389 -0.15 -4.23 -1.26
CA GLU A 389 -0.22 -3.75 0.11
C GLU A 389 1.14 -3.88 0.82
N ARG A 390 1.71 -5.07 0.83
CA ARG A 390 3.00 -5.31 1.48
C ARG A 390 4.12 -4.41 0.93
N ALA A 391 4.22 -4.27 -0.41
CA ALA A 391 5.30 -3.48 -1.00
C ALA A 391 5.15 -1.98 -0.69
N ILE A 392 3.92 -1.46 -0.64
CA ILE A 392 3.63 -0.08 -0.23
C ILE A 392 3.99 0.13 1.24
N LEU A 393 3.54 -0.76 2.14
CA LEU A 393 3.83 -0.64 3.57
C LEU A 393 5.33 -0.79 3.89
N ASP A 394 6.04 -1.70 3.20
CA ASP A 394 7.49 -1.85 3.34
C ASP A 394 8.23 -0.57 2.88
N ALA A 395 7.77 0.07 1.81
CA ALA A 395 8.35 1.32 1.32
C ALA A 395 8.06 2.51 2.25
N ILE A 396 6.91 2.55 2.91
CA ILE A 396 6.62 3.51 3.99
C ILE A 396 7.62 3.32 5.14
N ARG A 397 7.82 2.08 5.61
CA ARG A 397 8.81 1.78 6.67
C ARG A 397 10.24 2.18 6.27
N ALA A 398 10.56 2.08 5.00
CA ALA A 398 11.87 2.45 4.46
C ALA A 398 12.02 3.95 4.18
N GLY A 399 10.96 4.76 4.29
CA GLY A 399 10.98 6.19 4.01
C GLY A 399 11.15 6.55 2.52
N HIS A 400 10.90 5.63 1.61
CA HIS A 400 10.97 5.88 0.16
C HIS A 400 9.72 6.64 -0.33
N VAL A 401 9.51 7.82 0.22
CA VAL A 401 8.27 8.59 0.11
C VAL A 401 8.56 10.07 -0.11
N PHE A 402 7.76 10.71 -0.92
CA PHE A 402 7.61 12.17 -0.90
C PHE A 402 6.13 12.54 -1.01
N ILE A 403 5.81 13.80 -0.73
CA ILE A 403 4.44 14.33 -0.73
C ILE A 403 4.32 15.36 -1.85
N ASP A 404 3.38 15.16 -2.78
CA ASP A 404 2.95 16.14 -3.76
C ASP A 404 1.74 16.88 -3.19
N VAL A 405 1.94 18.12 -2.76
CA VAL A 405 0.95 18.92 -2.02
C VAL A 405 -0.30 19.21 -2.87
N GLU A 406 -0.12 19.38 -4.16
CA GLU A 406 -1.23 19.69 -5.09
C GLU A 406 -1.89 18.46 -5.70
N GLY A 407 -1.33 17.27 -5.47
CA GLY A 407 -1.87 16.03 -6.00
C GLY A 407 -1.79 15.94 -7.53
N THR A 408 -0.68 16.35 -8.12
CA THR A 408 -0.44 16.24 -9.58
C THR A 408 -0.16 14.78 -9.97
N LYS A 409 -0.09 14.50 -11.29
CA LYS A 409 0.10 13.13 -11.78
C LYS A 409 1.53 12.79 -12.19
N ASP A 410 2.40 13.79 -12.33
CA ASP A 410 3.65 13.69 -13.07
C ASP A 410 4.90 14.20 -12.33
N ARG A 411 4.73 14.97 -11.25
CA ARG A 411 5.86 15.47 -10.47
C ARG A 411 6.58 14.35 -9.74
N ILE A 412 7.89 14.27 -9.92
CA ILE A 412 8.77 13.34 -9.22
C ILE A 412 9.95 14.13 -8.63
N ILE A 413 10.35 13.74 -7.42
CA ILE A 413 11.59 14.16 -6.81
C ILE A 413 12.39 12.93 -6.40
N GLU A 414 13.68 12.90 -6.74
CA GLU A 414 14.64 11.91 -6.28
C GLU A 414 15.75 12.65 -5.53
N PHE A 415 16.10 12.16 -4.35
CA PHE A 415 17.14 12.72 -3.52
C PHE A 415 18.09 11.62 -3.08
N GLU A 416 19.36 11.77 -3.41
CA GLU A 416 20.42 10.78 -3.13
C GLU A 416 21.60 11.45 -2.45
N ALA A 417 22.30 10.69 -1.59
CA ALA A 417 23.60 11.02 -1.01
C ALA A 417 24.60 9.94 -1.35
N LYS A 418 25.83 10.34 -1.67
CA LYS A 418 26.94 9.41 -2.05
C LYS A 418 28.23 9.81 -1.39
N THR A 419 28.95 8.80 -0.88
CA THR A 419 30.39 8.87 -0.56
C THR A 419 31.16 8.00 -1.54
N ALA A 420 32.47 7.90 -1.40
CA ALA A 420 33.29 6.96 -2.19
C ALA A 420 32.91 5.48 -1.93
N LEU A 421 32.30 5.15 -0.78
CA LEU A 421 32.05 3.79 -0.31
C LEU A 421 30.58 3.38 -0.25
N SER A 422 29.66 4.35 -0.17
CA SER A 422 28.25 4.07 0.08
C SER A 422 27.33 5.10 -0.56
N SER A 423 26.05 4.75 -0.67
CA SER A 423 24.98 5.65 -1.13
C SER A 423 23.71 5.43 -0.35
N ALA A 424 22.90 6.48 -0.23
CA ALA A 424 21.57 6.45 0.35
C ALA A 424 20.61 7.28 -0.48
N SER A 425 19.34 6.87 -0.55
CA SER A 425 18.22 7.66 -1.06
C SER A 425 17.32 8.10 0.09
N MET A 426 16.24 8.84 -0.20
CA MET A 426 15.23 9.23 0.80
C MET A 426 14.85 8.03 1.70
N GLY A 427 14.80 8.26 3.00
CA GLY A 427 14.59 7.25 4.05
C GLY A 427 15.84 6.49 4.47
N GLY A 428 16.88 6.46 3.63
CA GLY A 428 18.13 5.77 3.91
C GLY A 428 19.10 6.54 4.80
N SER A 429 20.14 5.85 5.28
CA SER A 429 21.24 6.46 6.04
C SER A 429 22.58 6.21 5.41
N ILE A 430 23.52 7.12 5.65
CA ILE A 430 24.90 7.06 5.18
C ILE A 430 25.84 7.47 6.32
N ASP A 431 26.91 6.71 6.51
CA ASP A 431 27.95 7.03 7.48
C ASP A 431 29.05 7.83 6.81
N ALA A 432 29.45 8.94 7.44
CA ALA A 432 30.54 9.79 6.98
C ALA A 432 31.27 10.39 8.19
N PRO A 433 32.51 9.92 8.50
CA PRO A 433 33.31 10.51 9.55
C PRO A 433 33.63 11.99 9.30
N ALA A 434 34.06 12.68 10.34
CA ALA A 434 34.44 14.08 10.23
C ALA A 434 35.49 14.30 9.13
N GLY A 435 35.28 15.33 8.29
CA GLY A 435 36.08 15.66 7.13
C GLY A 435 35.80 14.87 5.85
N GLN A 436 34.90 13.88 5.90
CA GLN A 436 34.49 13.16 4.69
C GLN A 436 33.50 13.97 3.87
N GLN A 437 33.76 14.05 2.56
CA GLN A 437 32.83 14.67 1.63
C GLN A 437 31.67 13.72 1.29
N VAL A 438 30.46 14.25 1.33
CA VAL A 438 29.22 13.60 0.91
C VAL A 438 28.64 14.42 -0.24
N HIS A 439 28.46 13.80 -1.38
CA HIS A 439 27.83 14.42 -2.55
C HIS A 439 26.32 14.13 -2.53
N PHE A 440 25.50 15.17 -2.57
CA PHE A 440 24.06 15.07 -2.68
C PHE A 440 23.60 15.42 -4.10
N ALA A 441 22.61 14.68 -4.60
CA ALA A 441 21.96 14.94 -5.88
C ALA A 441 20.45 15.03 -5.72
N VAL A 442 19.87 16.06 -6.31
CA VAL A 442 18.42 16.32 -6.38
C VAL A 442 18.02 16.26 -7.83
N LYS A 443 17.18 15.29 -8.20
CA LYS A 443 16.55 15.22 -9.50
C LYS A 443 15.09 15.59 -9.40
N MET A 444 14.63 16.49 -10.25
CA MET A 444 13.25 16.95 -10.35
C MET A 444 12.70 16.70 -11.74
N ILE A 445 11.50 16.10 -11.82
CA ILE A 445 10.78 15.82 -13.06
C ILE A 445 9.42 16.52 -12.99
N ALA A 446 9.01 17.14 -14.11
CA ALA A 446 7.78 17.92 -14.26
C ALA A 446 7.63 19.07 -13.22
N LEU A 447 8.76 19.67 -12.83
CA LEU A 447 8.86 20.77 -11.86
C LEU A 447 9.55 22.01 -12.46
N GLN A 448 9.37 22.29 -13.76
CA GLN A 448 9.89 23.51 -14.40
C GLN A 448 9.36 24.75 -13.69
N GLY A 449 10.23 25.73 -13.48
CA GLY A 449 9.92 26.96 -12.78
C GLY A 449 9.90 26.85 -11.25
N ALA A 450 9.94 25.64 -10.71
CA ALA A 450 10.16 25.40 -9.27
C ALA A 450 11.66 25.52 -8.93
N TYR A 451 11.98 25.76 -7.68
CA TYR A 451 13.35 25.74 -7.18
C TYR A 451 13.50 24.76 -6.01
N PRO A 452 14.70 24.16 -5.84
CA PRO A 452 14.98 23.26 -4.72
C PRO A 452 15.29 24.07 -3.45
N GLU A 453 14.87 23.53 -2.31
CA GLU A 453 15.23 24.01 -0.98
C GLU A 453 15.71 22.84 -0.15
N ILE A 454 16.95 22.90 0.33
CA ILE A 454 17.52 21.89 1.24
C ILE A 454 17.28 22.32 2.67
N ILE A 455 16.66 21.42 3.42
CA ILE A 455 16.50 21.55 4.87
C ILE A 455 17.52 20.61 5.53
N GLN A 456 18.30 21.15 6.44
CA GLN A 456 19.21 20.40 7.31
C GLN A 456 18.78 20.64 8.76
N ASP A 457 18.45 19.57 9.49
CA ASP A 457 18.10 19.60 10.91
C ASP A 457 16.97 20.61 11.27
N GLY A 458 16.02 20.83 10.33
CA GLY A 458 14.90 21.76 10.47
C GLY A 458 15.14 23.16 9.87
N GLU A 459 16.36 23.48 9.46
CA GLU A 459 16.72 24.80 8.96
C GLU A 459 16.98 24.79 7.44
N ALA A 460 16.45 25.81 6.75
CA ALA A 460 16.70 25.99 5.33
C ALA A 460 18.15 26.46 5.09
N THR A 461 18.85 25.76 4.18
CA THR A 461 20.26 26.02 3.89
C THR A 461 20.48 26.76 2.58
N SER A 462 21.74 27.20 2.35
CA SER A 462 22.23 27.73 1.07
C SER A 462 23.12 26.73 0.31
N LEU A 463 23.03 25.43 0.62
CA LEU A 463 23.90 24.40 0.06
C LEU A 463 23.68 24.16 -1.44
N ILE A 464 22.48 24.42 -1.95
CA ILE A 464 22.12 24.22 -3.36
C ILE A 464 21.75 25.55 -4.04
N ASP A 465 22.02 25.64 -5.34
CA ASP A 465 21.53 26.76 -6.15
C ASP A 465 20.00 26.80 -6.18
N LYS A 466 19.42 27.87 -5.67
CA LYS A 466 17.97 28.12 -5.58
C LYS A 466 17.40 28.76 -6.87
N SER A 467 18.11 28.78 -7.98
CA SER A 467 17.52 29.19 -9.26
C SER A 467 16.41 28.20 -9.69
N ALA A 468 15.43 28.68 -10.44
CA ALA A 468 14.37 27.80 -10.93
C ALA A 468 14.92 26.72 -11.89
N PHE A 469 14.32 25.54 -11.85
CA PHE A 469 14.61 24.48 -12.84
C PHE A 469 14.13 24.92 -14.23
N GLY A 470 15.04 24.86 -15.20
CA GLY A 470 14.76 25.28 -16.58
C GLY A 470 14.23 24.16 -17.46
N LYS A 471 14.45 22.91 -17.09
CA LYS A 471 14.10 21.72 -17.89
C LYS A 471 13.04 20.87 -17.20
N PRO A 472 12.26 20.08 -17.98
CA PRO A 472 11.29 19.12 -17.40
C PRO A 472 11.93 18.02 -16.56
N ASP A 473 13.16 17.62 -16.88
CA ASP A 473 13.98 16.67 -16.14
C ASP A 473 15.36 17.32 -15.95
N GLU A 474 15.68 17.64 -14.70
CA GLU A 474 16.91 18.33 -14.35
C GLU A 474 17.45 17.83 -13.01
N THR A 475 18.77 17.61 -12.95
CA THR A 475 19.48 17.20 -11.75
C THR A 475 20.45 18.28 -11.32
N ARG A 476 20.46 18.60 -10.02
CA ARG A 476 21.46 19.46 -9.36
C ARG A 476 22.10 18.76 -8.21
N GLY A 477 23.34 19.09 -7.92
CA GLY A 477 24.06 18.53 -6.80
C GLY A 477 24.65 19.61 -5.90
N PHE A 478 25.02 19.20 -4.69
CA PHE A 478 25.81 19.97 -3.76
C PHE A 478 26.70 19.02 -2.93
N ASP A 479 27.78 19.56 -2.38
CA ASP A 479 28.67 18.83 -1.52
C ASP A 479 28.53 19.29 -0.09
N TYR A 480 28.62 18.33 0.84
CA TYR A 480 28.65 18.57 2.27
C TYR A 480 29.89 17.89 2.87
N VAL A 481 30.64 18.61 3.69
CA VAL A 481 31.74 18.04 4.45
C VAL A 481 31.24 17.68 5.84
N SER A 482 31.21 16.39 6.15
CA SER A 482 30.70 15.88 7.42
C SER A 482 31.53 16.41 8.59
N ASP A 483 30.88 16.80 9.65
CA ASP A 483 31.50 17.13 10.94
C ASP A 483 31.58 15.91 11.90
N GLY A 484 31.11 14.73 11.41
CA GLY A 484 31.07 13.49 12.16
C GLY A 484 29.88 13.34 13.11
N LYS A 485 28.99 14.32 13.18
CA LYS A 485 27.77 14.28 14.00
C LYS A 485 26.59 13.77 13.20
N ARG A 486 25.50 13.48 13.89
CA ARG A 486 24.20 13.13 13.26
C ARG A 486 23.56 14.36 12.65
N HIS A 487 23.15 14.22 11.39
CA HIS A 487 22.37 15.21 10.66
C HIS A 487 21.31 14.51 9.80
N TRP A 488 20.23 15.20 9.52
CA TRP A 488 19.29 14.78 8.49
C TRP A 488 19.10 15.86 7.44
N PHE A 489 18.95 15.44 6.20
CA PHE A 489 18.75 16.33 5.06
C PHE A 489 17.50 15.93 4.32
N ARG A 490 16.64 16.88 4.00
CA ARG A 490 15.53 16.66 3.08
C ARG A 490 15.48 17.75 2.03
N VAL A 491 14.78 17.48 0.94
CA VAL A 491 14.60 18.43 -0.14
C VAL A 491 13.11 18.76 -0.31
N ASN A 492 12.84 20.05 -0.46
CA ASN A 492 11.56 20.59 -0.89
C ASN A 492 11.67 21.06 -2.34
N ALA A 493 10.53 21.08 -3.07
CA ALA A 493 10.36 21.91 -4.25
C ALA A 493 9.38 23.03 -3.95
N ARG A 494 9.79 24.28 -4.25
CA ARG A 494 8.92 25.45 -4.09
C ARG A 494 8.62 26.11 -5.44
N SER A 495 7.42 26.66 -5.57
CA SER A 495 7.05 27.48 -6.72
C SER A 495 7.87 28.78 -6.74
N ALA A 496 7.87 29.50 -7.88
CA ALA A 496 8.47 30.84 -7.97
C ALA A 496 7.89 31.84 -6.94
N GLY A 497 6.66 31.64 -6.48
CA GLY A 497 6.01 32.41 -5.41
C GLY A 497 6.34 31.93 -4.00
N GLY A 498 7.17 30.91 -3.83
CA GLY A 498 7.57 30.37 -2.54
C GLY A 498 6.65 29.29 -1.95
N SER A 499 5.52 28.98 -2.57
CA SER A 499 4.61 27.92 -2.10
C SER A 499 5.28 26.55 -2.15
N LEU A 500 5.08 25.72 -1.15
CA LEU A 500 5.55 24.34 -1.11
C LEU A 500 4.77 23.50 -2.13
N LEU A 501 5.46 22.88 -3.07
CA LEU A 501 4.88 21.98 -4.08
C LEU A 501 5.14 20.50 -3.75
N ILE A 502 6.37 20.21 -3.31
CA ILE A 502 6.83 18.86 -2.93
C ILE A 502 7.55 18.95 -1.58
N LEU A 503 7.28 17.99 -0.72
CA LEU A 503 8.03 17.73 0.50
C LEU A 503 8.65 16.34 0.44
N GLY A 504 9.98 16.25 0.42
CA GLY A 504 10.71 14.99 0.42
C GLY A 504 10.96 14.45 1.83
N ASN A 505 11.12 13.13 1.96
CA ASN A 505 11.62 12.51 3.17
C ASN A 505 13.14 12.67 3.33
N SER A 506 13.62 12.44 4.55
CA SER A 506 15.01 12.72 4.92
C SER A 506 15.97 11.61 4.49
N ILE A 507 17.22 12.01 4.17
CA ILE A 507 18.40 11.15 4.23
C ILE A 507 19.10 11.43 5.56
N TYR A 508 19.54 10.38 6.23
CA TYR A 508 20.12 10.42 7.56
C TYR A 508 21.64 10.24 7.48
N LEU A 509 22.38 11.13 8.11
CA LEU A 509 23.84 11.10 8.19
C LEU A 509 24.27 10.72 9.60
N ASN A 510 25.04 9.64 9.77
CA ASN A 510 25.56 9.17 11.05
C ASN A 510 24.48 8.86 12.13
N PHE A 511 23.33 8.26 11.72
CA PHE A 511 22.19 7.93 12.59
C PHE A 511 22.28 6.50 13.11
#